data_2417b1c4888f989979bfbd50ad1df651
#
_entry.id   2417b1c4888f989979bfbd50ad1df651
#
_cell.length_a   1.000
_cell.length_b   1.000
_cell.length_c   1.000
_cell.angle_alpha   90.00
_cell.angle_beta   90.00
_cell.angle_gamma   90.00
#
_symmetry.space_group_name_H-M   'P 1'
#
loop_
_entity.id
_entity.type
_entity.pdbx_description
1 polymer ?
#
loop_
_entity_poly.entity_id
_entity_poly.type
_entity_poly.pdbx_seq_one_letter_code
_entity_poly.pdbx_strand_id
1 'polypeptide(L)'
;IFFADRRATAKLQEVKYNYQDFTLRPAWNGVEIENKSLFSDADDYELRMTLLLDGRKVWKTRQLGHSVAPGETKFIDTAIYKMPYLGAGEYVLTASLCLKDEDLWAPAGYEIAFGQAVVVPPAGAAARLFDVLGRCDGAPCCVPLAACGDLRIVVSDINLGVQGAGFSLMFSSAQGNLVSYRYGGHELIEELPQPSFWRAPTD
;
A
#
# COMPACT_ATOMS: atom_id res chain seq x y z
N ILE A 1 -17.35 4.95 16.80
CA ILE A 1 -15.94 4.48 16.92
C ILE A 1 -15.91 3.06 17.48
N PHE A 2 -16.75 2.77 18.45
CA PHE A 2 -16.96 1.44 19.01
C PHE A 2 -18.39 0.98 18.78
N PHE A 3 -18.58 -0.32 18.60
CA PHE A 3 -19.91 -0.95 18.67
C PHE A 3 -20.43 -0.96 20.11
N ALA A 4 -21.73 -1.21 20.30
CA ALA A 4 -22.34 -1.30 21.63
C ALA A 4 -21.70 -2.37 22.53
N ASP A 5 -21.13 -3.42 21.95
CA ASP A 5 -20.38 -4.48 22.64
C ASP A 5 -18.89 -4.14 22.88
N ARG A 6 -18.50 -2.87 22.68
CA ARG A 6 -17.16 -2.33 22.82
C ARG A 6 -16.13 -2.85 21.79
N ARG A 7 -16.53 -3.58 20.78
CA ARG A 7 -15.60 -3.92 19.69
C ARG A 7 -15.24 -2.67 18.89
N ALA A 8 -13.96 -2.56 18.52
CA ALA A 8 -13.47 -1.49 17.70
C ALA A 8 -14.07 -1.55 16.28
N THR A 9 -14.53 -0.42 15.75
CA THR A 9 -14.87 -0.30 14.33
C THR A 9 -13.64 0.05 13.50
N ALA A 10 -13.69 -0.12 12.18
CA ALA A 10 -12.63 0.30 11.28
C ALA A 10 -12.28 1.79 11.41
N LYS A 11 -13.23 2.63 11.82
CA LYS A 11 -13.02 4.06 12.07
C LYS A 11 -12.03 4.35 13.20
N LEU A 12 -11.79 3.38 14.11
CA LEU A 12 -10.84 3.58 15.21
C LEU A 12 -9.40 3.76 14.69
N GLN A 13 -9.04 3.08 13.60
CA GLN A 13 -7.72 3.22 12.99
C GLN A 13 -7.49 4.64 12.45
N GLU A 14 -8.52 5.25 11.87
CA GLU A 14 -8.47 6.64 11.44
C GLU A 14 -8.32 7.61 12.61
N VAL A 15 -9.06 7.37 13.70
CA VAL A 15 -8.90 8.16 14.93
C VAL A 15 -7.48 8.05 15.47
N LYS A 16 -6.94 6.82 15.56
CA LYS A 16 -5.56 6.59 15.98
C LYS A 16 -4.58 7.39 15.13
N TYR A 17 -4.71 7.35 13.82
CA TYR A 17 -3.84 8.08 12.89
C TYR A 17 -3.88 9.61 13.13
N ASN A 18 -5.05 10.18 13.35
CA ASN A 18 -5.20 11.61 13.55
C ASN A 18 -4.72 12.10 14.94
N TYR A 19 -4.71 11.22 15.95
CA TYR A 19 -4.34 11.58 17.33
C TYR A 19 -2.96 11.08 17.76
N GLN A 20 -2.20 10.43 16.86
CA GLN A 20 -0.85 9.98 17.18
C GLN A 20 0.11 11.15 17.41
N ASP A 21 1.03 11.00 18.36
CA ASP A 21 2.03 12.02 18.73
C ASP A 21 3.22 12.08 17.77
N PHE A 22 3.36 11.11 16.90
CA PHE A 22 4.41 11.06 15.90
C PHE A 22 3.79 11.06 14.50
N THR A 23 4.30 11.92 13.62
CA THR A 23 3.98 11.85 12.20
C THR A 23 5.13 11.16 11.47
N LEU A 24 4.83 10.05 10.79
CA LEU A 24 5.81 9.31 10.00
C LEU A 24 5.52 9.53 8.51
N ARG A 25 6.51 10.00 7.77
CA ARG A 25 6.44 10.20 6.30
C ARG A 25 7.47 9.30 5.63
N PRO A 26 7.08 8.07 5.24
CA PRO A 26 7.98 7.16 4.57
C PRO A 26 8.40 7.68 3.20
N ALA A 27 9.67 7.46 2.85
CA ALA A 27 10.28 7.72 1.55
C ALA A 27 11.14 6.52 1.14
N TRP A 28 11.54 6.45 -0.14
CA TRP A 28 12.31 5.29 -0.63
C TRP A 28 13.60 5.01 0.16
N ASN A 29 14.27 6.04 0.64
CA ASN A 29 15.55 5.91 1.35
C ASN A 29 15.43 5.95 2.87
N GLY A 30 14.22 6.14 3.41
CA GLY A 30 14.04 6.22 4.86
C GLY A 30 12.67 6.70 5.28
N VAL A 31 12.61 7.28 6.45
CA VAL A 31 11.40 7.86 7.01
C VAL A 31 11.71 9.19 7.69
N GLU A 32 10.94 10.21 7.37
CA GLU A 32 10.92 11.44 8.16
C GLU A 32 9.98 11.24 9.35
N ILE A 33 10.49 11.49 10.53
CA ILE A 33 9.74 11.41 11.79
C ILE A 33 9.65 12.82 12.38
N GLU A 34 8.43 13.30 12.53
CA GLU A 34 8.10 14.50 13.27
C GLU A 34 7.55 14.08 14.63
N ASN A 35 8.26 14.45 15.70
CA ASN A 35 7.86 14.16 17.07
C ASN A 35 7.04 15.34 17.64
N LYS A 36 5.75 15.14 17.80
CA LYS A 36 4.81 16.12 18.37
C LYS A 36 4.55 15.89 19.86
N SER A 37 5.16 14.85 20.46
CA SER A 37 5.05 14.60 21.88
C SER A 37 5.73 15.70 22.69
N LEU A 38 5.36 15.82 23.96
CA LEU A 38 5.96 16.81 24.86
C LEU A 38 7.14 16.23 25.66
N PHE A 39 7.20 14.92 25.83
CA PHE A 39 8.12 14.30 26.79
C PHE A 39 8.85 13.05 26.24
N SER A 40 8.27 12.34 25.27
CA SER A 40 8.81 11.07 24.77
C SER A 40 9.73 11.29 23.58
N ASP A 41 10.90 10.63 23.56
CA ASP A 41 11.77 10.57 22.39
C ASP A 41 11.32 9.42 21.48
N ALA A 42 11.54 9.53 20.17
CA ALA A 42 11.25 8.43 19.25
C ALA A 42 12.13 7.20 19.51
N ASP A 43 13.28 7.37 20.15
CA ASP A 43 14.14 6.24 20.55
C ASP A 43 13.55 5.40 21.70
N ASP A 44 12.50 5.84 22.37
CA ASP A 44 11.75 5.03 23.34
C ASP A 44 11.02 3.86 22.66
N TYR A 45 10.86 3.92 21.33
CA TYR A 45 10.12 2.97 20.51
C TYR A 45 11.02 2.22 19.51
N GLU A 46 10.51 1.11 18.98
CA GLU A 46 11.11 0.36 17.88
C GLU A 46 10.52 0.85 16.55
N LEU A 47 11.34 1.30 15.63
CA LEU A 47 10.91 1.63 14.27
C LEU A 47 10.83 0.34 13.45
N ARG A 48 9.63 -0.01 13.01
CA ARG A 48 9.35 -1.11 12.10
C ARG A 48 8.95 -0.60 10.75
N MET A 49 9.50 -1.19 9.71
CA MET A 49 9.15 -0.84 8.34
C MET A 49 8.77 -2.08 7.56
N THR A 50 7.76 -1.95 6.72
CA THR A 50 7.28 -3.01 5.84
C THR A 50 7.07 -2.43 4.45
N LEU A 51 7.70 -3.03 3.44
CA LEU A 51 7.47 -2.71 2.04
C LEU A 51 6.54 -3.73 1.42
N LEU A 52 5.54 -3.23 0.74
CA LEU A 52 4.63 -4.02 -0.08
C LEU A 52 4.91 -3.73 -1.56
N LEU A 53 4.81 -4.74 -2.40
CA LEU A 53 4.75 -4.63 -3.85
C LEU A 53 3.42 -5.23 -4.30
N ASP A 54 2.58 -4.42 -4.95
CA ASP A 54 1.23 -4.81 -5.36
C ASP A 54 0.44 -5.50 -4.23
N GLY A 55 0.52 -4.91 -3.03
CA GLY A 55 -0.15 -5.39 -1.82
C GLY A 55 0.52 -6.60 -1.14
N ARG A 56 1.58 -7.19 -1.72
CA ARG A 56 2.30 -8.33 -1.13
C ARG A 56 3.53 -7.85 -0.36
N LYS A 57 3.70 -8.34 0.86
CA LYS A 57 4.88 -8.03 1.69
C LYS A 57 6.14 -8.62 1.07
N VAL A 58 7.08 -7.74 0.68
CA VAL A 58 8.35 -8.14 0.05
C VAL A 58 9.55 -7.88 0.93
N TRP A 59 9.43 -6.98 1.90
CA TRP A 59 10.53 -6.65 2.80
C TRP A 59 10.01 -6.11 4.14
N LYS A 60 10.77 -6.34 5.19
CA LYS A 60 10.54 -5.79 6.52
C LYS A 60 11.87 -5.56 7.24
N THR A 61 11.91 -4.56 8.08
CA THR A 61 13.05 -4.32 8.98
C THR A 61 12.58 -3.80 10.32
N ARG A 62 13.50 -3.84 11.28
CA ARG A 62 13.39 -3.23 12.61
C ARG A 62 14.64 -2.42 12.85
N GLN A 63 14.49 -1.24 13.41
CA GLN A 63 15.58 -0.33 13.72
C GLN A 63 15.42 0.22 15.13
N LEU A 64 16.53 0.30 15.83
CA LEU A 64 16.68 0.95 17.13
C LEU A 64 17.68 2.10 16.99
N GLY A 65 17.74 3.00 17.96
CA GLY A 65 18.70 4.08 17.97
C GLY A 65 18.38 5.21 16.99
N HIS A 66 17.12 5.61 16.93
CA HIS A 66 16.61 6.69 16.07
C HIS A 66 16.04 7.83 16.90
N SER A 67 16.89 8.44 17.72
CA SER A 67 16.46 9.57 18.57
C SER A 67 15.94 10.73 17.73
N VAL A 68 14.72 11.16 18.06
CA VAL A 68 14.04 12.38 17.60
C VAL A 68 13.40 13.00 18.83
N ALA A 69 14.00 14.06 19.34
CA ALA A 69 13.56 14.69 20.58
C ALA A 69 12.16 15.34 20.44
N PRO A 70 11.46 15.59 21.57
CA PRO A 70 10.19 16.31 21.55
C PRO A 70 10.25 17.62 20.76
N GLY A 71 9.33 17.79 19.83
CA GLY A 71 9.24 18.95 18.93
C GLY A 71 10.23 18.94 17.76
N GLU A 72 11.07 17.92 17.63
CA GLU A 72 12.04 17.78 16.54
C GLU A 72 11.44 17.05 15.33
N THR A 73 11.94 17.37 14.13
CA THR A 73 11.72 16.62 12.91
C THR A 73 13.05 16.14 12.38
N LYS A 74 13.16 14.83 12.09
CA LYS A 74 14.41 14.22 11.62
C LYS A 74 14.16 13.15 10.58
N PHE A 75 15.03 13.10 9.59
CA PHE A 75 15.02 12.02 8.63
C PHE A 75 15.90 10.86 9.13
N ILE A 76 15.33 9.68 9.22
CA ILE A 76 16.01 8.45 9.60
C ILE A 76 16.29 7.65 8.33
N ASP A 77 17.55 7.55 7.95
CA ASP A 77 17.96 6.70 6.83
C ASP A 77 17.74 5.23 7.20
N THR A 78 17.11 4.51 6.31
CA THR A 78 16.88 3.08 6.45
C THR A 78 17.53 2.37 5.27
N ALA A 79 18.17 1.26 5.51
CA ALA A 79 18.91 0.54 4.47
C ALA A 79 18.01 -0.09 3.37
N ILE A 80 16.82 0.45 3.14
CA ILE A 80 15.87 -0.05 2.12
C ILE A 80 16.49 0.02 0.71
N TYR A 81 17.34 1.00 0.45
CA TYR A 81 18.06 1.13 -0.82
C TYR A 81 19.05 -0.02 -1.09
N LYS A 82 19.39 -0.81 -0.07
CA LYS A 82 20.21 -2.04 -0.22
C LYS A 82 19.36 -3.22 -0.69
N MET A 83 18.07 -3.09 -0.69
CA MET A 83 17.19 -4.14 -1.16
C MET A 83 17.26 -4.24 -2.69
N PRO A 84 17.35 -5.45 -3.25
CA PRO A 84 17.26 -5.63 -4.69
C PRO A 84 15.88 -5.13 -5.15
N TYR A 85 15.87 -4.43 -6.26
CA TYR A 85 14.64 -4.03 -6.93
C TYR A 85 13.81 -5.26 -7.31
N LEU A 86 12.54 -5.31 -6.96
CA LEU A 86 11.69 -6.49 -7.11
C LEU A 86 10.74 -6.44 -8.33
N GLY A 87 10.92 -5.51 -9.25
CA GLY A 87 10.15 -5.42 -10.47
C GLY A 87 9.28 -4.18 -10.61
N ALA A 88 8.57 -4.10 -11.70
CA ALA A 88 7.57 -3.07 -11.92
C ALA A 88 6.34 -3.36 -11.05
N GLY A 89 5.74 -2.34 -10.47
CA GLY A 89 4.57 -2.43 -9.63
C GLY A 89 4.46 -1.25 -8.67
N GLU A 90 3.39 -1.21 -7.89
CA GLU A 90 3.20 -0.20 -6.87
C GLU A 90 3.93 -0.60 -5.58
N TYR A 91 4.86 0.22 -5.17
CA TYR A 91 5.57 0.06 -3.90
C TYR A 91 4.94 0.91 -2.83
N VAL A 92 4.47 0.27 -1.78
CA VAL A 92 3.90 0.95 -0.60
C VAL A 92 4.76 0.66 0.61
N LEU A 93 5.31 1.71 1.19
CA LEU A 93 6.11 1.62 2.41
C LEU A 93 5.28 2.05 3.61
N THR A 94 5.19 1.17 4.60
CA THR A 94 4.60 1.44 5.90
C THR A 94 5.70 1.52 6.95
N ALA A 95 5.73 2.60 7.71
CA ALA A 95 6.60 2.76 8.87
C ALA A 95 5.74 2.85 10.13
N SER A 96 6.14 2.17 11.19
CA SER A 96 5.43 2.15 12.48
C SER A 96 6.42 2.29 13.63
N LEU A 97 6.07 3.09 14.63
CA LEU A 97 6.72 3.12 15.94
C LEU A 97 5.96 2.17 16.87
N CYS A 98 6.66 1.23 17.47
CA CYS A 98 6.09 0.21 18.33
C CYS A 98 6.77 0.20 19.70
N LEU A 99 6.04 -0.16 20.75
CA LEU A 99 6.63 -0.38 22.08
C LEU A 99 7.76 -1.41 21.99
N LYS A 100 8.92 -1.11 22.59
CA LYS A 100 10.03 -2.05 22.72
C LYS A 100 9.67 -3.14 23.71
N ASP A 101 9.17 -2.75 24.86
CA ASP A 101 8.84 -3.61 25.98
C ASP A 101 7.35 -3.51 26.31
N GLU A 102 6.87 -4.44 27.11
CA GLU A 102 5.52 -4.43 27.65
C GLU A 102 5.34 -3.26 28.64
N ASP A 103 4.21 -2.56 28.55
CA ASP A 103 3.79 -1.54 29.47
C ASP A 103 2.44 -1.91 30.11
N LEU A 104 2.03 -1.19 31.16
CA LEU A 104 0.78 -1.45 31.90
C LEU A 104 -0.47 -1.44 31.01
N TRP A 105 -0.45 -0.73 29.89
CA TRP A 105 -1.62 -0.51 29.04
C TRP A 105 -1.53 -1.24 27.69
N ALA A 106 -0.35 -1.74 27.27
CA ALA A 106 -0.18 -2.45 26.01
C ALA A 106 1.03 -3.41 26.02
N PRO A 107 0.95 -4.53 25.29
CA PRO A 107 2.05 -5.47 25.18
C PRO A 107 3.20 -4.92 24.34
N ALA A 108 4.38 -5.50 24.49
CA ALA A 108 5.52 -5.24 23.61
C ALA A 108 5.13 -5.41 22.12
N GLY A 109 5.61 -4.50 21.28
CA GLY A 109 5.28 -4.47 19.88
C GLY A 109 3.94 -3.81 19.52
N TYR A 110 3.22 -3.27 20.50
CA TYR A 110 2.04 -2.46 20.23
C TYR A 110 2.42 -1.22 19.41
N GLU A 111 1.67 -0.97 18.33
CA GLU A 111 1.92 0.15 17.42
C GLU A 111 1.39 1.45 18.02
N ILE A 112 2.29 2.41 18.26
CA ILE A 112 1.97 3.74 18.83
C ILE A 112 1.55 4.70 17.72
N ALA A 113 2.33 4.72 16.63
CA ALA A 113 2.12 5.58 15.50
C ALA A 113 2.51 4.86 14.21
N PHE A 114 1.89 5.25 13.10
CA PHE A 114 2.24 4.73 11.79
C PHE A 114 2.11 5.79 10.70
N GLY A 115 2.80 5.56 9.60
CA GLY A 115 2.65 6.31 8.37
C GLY A 115 2.83 5.39 7.16
N GLN A 116 2.17 5.70 6.07
CA GLN A 116 2.24 4.93 4.84
C GLN A 116 2.36 5.86 3.64
N ALA A 117 3.16 5.47 2.67
CA ALA A 117 3.30 6.20 1.41
C ALA A 117 3.56 5.25 0.24
N VAL A 118 3.08 5.64 -0.93
CA VAL A 118 3.55 5.08 -2.18
C VAL A 118 4.96 5.63 -2.43
N VAL A 119 5.92 4.74 -2.63
CA VAL A 119 7.32 5.11 -2.83
C VAL A 119 7.80 4.67 -4.21
N VAL A 120 8.60 5.52 -4.84
CA VAL A 120 9.14 5.24 -6.18
C VAL A 120 10.61 4.86 -6.05
N PRO A 121 10.99 3.65 -6.50
CA PRO A 121 12.40 3.28 -6.57
C PRO A 121 13.18 4.25 -7.46
N PRO A 122 14.45 4.55 -7.14
CA PRO A 122 15.26 5.42 -7.97
C PRO A 122 15.43 4.84 -9.40
N ALA A 123 15.42 5.72 -10.39
CA ALA A 123 15.65 5.35 -11.78
C ALA A 123 16.97 4.60 -11.94
N GLY A 124 16.94 3.41 -12.53
CA GLY A 124 18.12 2.52 -12.65
C GLY A 124 18.06 1.29 -11.72
N ALA A 125 17.23 1.29 -10.68
CA ALA A 125 16.96 0.07 -9.92
C ALA A 125 16.16 -0.95 -10.74
N ALA A 126 15.40 -0.48 -11.73
CA ALA A 126 14.54 -1.29 -12.58
C ALA A 126 15.28 -2.30 -13.48
N ALA A 127 16.52 -2.00 -13.85
CA ALA A 127 17.25 -2.79 -14.86
C ALA A 127 17.79 -4.13 -14.35
N ARG A 128 17.89 -4.33 -13.05
CA ARG A 128 18.55 -5.52 -12.47
C ARG A 128 17.62 -6.68 -12.13
N LEU A 129 16.32 -6.47 -12.21
CA LEU A 129 15.37 -7.48 -11.72
C LEU A 129 14.75 -8.35 -12.81
N PHE A 130 14.72 -7.88 -14.07
CA PHE A 130 14.32 -8.74 -15.18
C PHE A 130 15.19 -10.00 -15.31
N ASP A 131 16.44 -9.96 -14.81
CA ASP A 131 17.33 -11.11 -14.77
C ASP A 131 17.02 -12.13 -13.66
N VAL A 132 16.37 -11.72 -12.59
CA VAL A 132 16.13 -12.57 -11.40
C VAL A 132 14.73 -13.23 -11.42
N LEU A 133 13.73 -12.57 -11.99
CA LEU A 133 12.34 -13.07 -12.05
C LEU A 133 11.96 -13.78 -13.34
N GLY A 134 12.91 -14.03 -14.23
CA GLY A 134 12.70 -14.92 -15.41
C GLY A 134 12.38 -16.38 -15.07
N ARG A 135 12.17 -16.69 -13.79
CA ARG A 135 11.80 -18.03 -13.30
C ARG A 135 10.59 -17.95 -12.38
N CYS A 136 9.43 -17.67 -12.94
CA CYS A 136 8.17 -18.10 -12.33
C CYS A 136 7.84 -19.45 -12.94
N ASP A 137 8.16 -20.52 -12.22
CA ASP A 137 7.75 -21.86 -12.59
C ASP A 137 6.23 -21.93 -12.66
N GLY A 138 5.70 -21.85 -13.87
CA GLY A 138 4.40 -22.43 -14.24
C GLY A 138 3.11 -21.70 -13.89
N ALA A 139 3.10 -20.45 -13.43
CA ALA A 139 1.85 -19.71 -13.25
C ALA A 139 1.82 -18.42 -14.09
N PRO A 140 0.75 -18.16 -14.87
CA PRO A 140 0.60 -16.94 -15.65
C PRO A 140 0.15 -15.80 -14.74
N CYS A 141 1.02 -15.35 -13.85
CA CYS A 141 0.75 -14.15 -13.07
C CYS A 141 1.78 -13.09 -13.38
N CYS A 142 1.31 -11.96 -13.84
CA CYS A 142 2.05 -10.74 -14.13
C CYS A 142 2.77 -10.75 -15.47
N VAL A 143 2.00 -10.58 -16.53
CA VAL A 143 2.58 -10.06 -17.79
C VAL A 143 3.09 -8.65 -17.48
N PRO A 144 4.40 -8.34 -17.65
CA PRO A 144 4.90 -6.99 -17.48
C PRO A 144 4.09 -6.01 -18.33
N LEU A 145 3.80 -4.83 -17.82
CA LEU A 145 3.05 -3.78 -18.56
C LEU A 145 3.68 -3.49 -19.95
N ALA A 146 4.98 -3.69 -20.07
CA ALA A 146 5.73 -3.61 -21.34
C ALA A 146 5.42 -4.73 -22.34
N ALA A 147 4.81 -5.82 -21.90
CA ALA A 147 4.39 -6.94 -22.77
C ALA A 147 2.89 -6.91 -23.12
N CYS A 148 2.14 -5.95 -22.55
CA CYS A 148 0.82 -5.58 -23.04
C CYS A 148 1.04 -4.81 -24.35
N GLY A 149 1.20 -5.43 -25.48
CA GLY A 149 1.31 -4.75 -26.78
C GLY A 149 0.38 -3.54 -26.92
N ASP A 150 0.39 -2.82 -27.99
CA ASP A 150 -0.39 -1.60 -28.16
C ASP A 150 -1.84 -1.79 -27.72
N LEU A 151 -2.22 -1.10 -26.65
CA LEU A 151 -3.61 -1.04 -26.19
C LEU A 151 -4.41 -0.24 -27.22
N ARG A 152 -5.44 -0.87 -27.76
CA ARG A 152 -6.40 -0.21 -28.64
C ARG A 152 -7.57 0.26 -27.80
N ILE A 153 -7.76 1.58 -27.73
CA ILE A 153 -8.89 2.21 -27.05
C ILE A 153 -9.85 2.75 -28.11
N VAL A 154 -11.11 2.37 -28.01
CA VAL A 154 -12.20 2.86 -28.87
C VAL A 154 -13.22 3.52 -27.97
N VAL A 155 -13.45 4.81 -28.20
CA VAL A 155 -14.43 5.61 -27.45
C VAL A 155 -15.60 5.94 -28.38
N SER A 156 -16.81 5.69 -27.92
CA SER A 156 -18.05 6.13 -28.55
C SER A 156 -18.91 6.88 -27.53
N ASP A 157 -19.98 7.47 -27.95
CA ASP A 157 -20.89 8.25 -27.09
C ASP A 157 -21.48 7.40 -25.94
N ILE A 158 -21.64 6.10 -26.15
CA ILE A 158 -22.31 5.19 -25.23
C ILE A 158 -21.41 4.10 -24.64
N ASN A 159 -20.24 3.86 -25.25
CA ASN A 159 -19.32 2.78 -24.81
C ASN A 159 -17.86 3.19 -24.92
N LEU A 160 -17.06 2.67 -24.00
CA LEU A 160 -15.60 2.67 -24.03
C LEU A 160 -15.11 1.24 -24.15
N GLY A 161 -14.45 0.91 -25.26
CA GLY A 161 -13.79 -0.39 -25.47
C GLY A 161 -12.29 -0.27 -25.28
N VAL A 162 -11.69 -1.26 -24.59
CA VAL A 162 -10.23 -1.42 -24.48
C VAL A 162 -9.88 -2.82 -24.91
N GLN A 163 -8.92 -2.94 -25.82
CA GLN A 163 -8.43 -4.21 -26.33
C GLN A 163 -6.91 -4.28 -26.18
N GLY A 164 -6.42 -5.37 -25.64
CA GLY A 164 -5.01 -5.70 -25.51
C GLY A 164 -4.70 -7.11 -25.92
N ALA A 165 -3.44 -7.52 -25.75
CA ALA A 165 -3.03 -8.90 -26.05
C ALA A 165 -3.74 -9.90 -25.11
N GLY A 166 -4.71 -10.63 -25.65
CA GLY A 166 -5.41 -11.69 -24.90
C GLY A 166 -6.57 -11.22 -24.03
N PHE A 167 -6.91 -9.93 -24.02
CA PHE A 167 -8.07 -9.42 -23.28
C PHE A 167 -8.83 -8.32 -24.00
N SER A 168 -10.09 -8.16 -23.64
CA SER A 168 -10.89 -7.01 -24.05
C SER A 168 -11.85 -6.61 -22.92
N LEU A 169 -12.07 -5.30 -22.79
CA LEU A 169 -12.98 -4.69 -21.83
C LEU A 169 -14.00 -3.84 -22.57
N MET A 170 -15.20 -3.74 -22.04
CA MET A 170 -16.20 -2.79 -22.51
C MET A 170 -16.90 -2.13 -21.32
N PHE A 171 -16.81 -0.82 -21.25
CA PHE A 171 -17.59 0.00 -20.33
C PHE A 171 -18.76 0.63 -21.06
N SER A 172 -19.92 0.64 -20.42
CA SER A 172 -21.08 1.39 -20.87
C SER A 172 -21.11 2.75 -20.17
N SER A 173 -20.98 3.83 -20.94
CA SER A 173 -21.12 5.19 -20.43
C SER A 173 -22.57 5.47 -20.01
N ALA A 174 -23.54 4.84 -20.66
CA ALA A 174 -24.95 4.99 -20.34
C ALA A 174 -25.36 4.34 -19.03
N GLN A 175 -24.71 3.22 -18.66
CA GLN A 175 -25.00 2.46 -17.44
C GLN A 175 -23.96 2.75 -16.33
N GLY A 176 -22.84 3.37 -16.66
CA GLY A 176 -21.78 3.69 -15.71
C GLY A 176 -21.05 2.47 -15.16
N ASN A 177 -21.02 1.35 -15.88
CA ASN A 177 -20.42 0.11 -15.42
C ASN A 177 -19.65 -0.66 -16.51
N LEU A 178 -18.87 -1.66 -16.08
CA LEU A 178 -18.16 -2.60 -16.92
C LEU A 178 -19.18 -3.67 -17.40
N VAL A 179 -19.40 -3.74 -18.71
CA VAL A 179 -20.42 -4.64 -19.30
C VAL A 179 -19.83 -5.92 -19.92
N SER A 180 -18.52 -5.94 -20.18
CA SER A 180 -17.84 -7.12 -20.65
C SER A 180 -16.37 -7.07 -20.26
N TYR A 181 -15.85 -8.19 -19.78
CA TYR A 181 -14.42 -8.40 -19.60
C TYR A 181 -14.05 -9.80 -20.10
N ARG A 182 -13.38 -9.85 -21.22
CA ARG A 182 -12.89 -11.09 -21.81
C ARG A 182 -11.41 -11.26 -21.60
N TYR A 183 -10.99 -12.45 -21.18
CA TYR A 183 -9.60 -12.83 -21.07
C TYR A 183 -9.39 -14.24 -21.64
N GLY A 184 -8.39 -14.40 -22.50
CA GLY A 184 -8.13 -15.69 -23.15
C GLY A 184 -9.32 -16.25 -23.93
N GLY A 185 -10.21 -15.39 -24.45
CA GLY A 185 -11.43 -15.77 -25.17
C GLY A 185 -12.65 -16.06 -24.29
N HIS A 186 -12.48 -16.09 -22.96
CA HIS A 186 -13.56 -16.33 -22.00
C HIS A 186 -14.13 -15.02 -21.46
N GLU A 187 -15.46 -14.91 -21.39
CA GLU A 187 -16.15 -13.82 -20.70
C GLU A 187 -16.08 -14.06 -19.19
N LEU A 188 -15.64 -13.05 -18.44
CA LEU A 188 -15.46 -13.12 -16.98
C LEU A 188 -16.57 -12.42 -16.20
N ILE A 189 -17.46 -11.68 -16.89
CA ILE A 189 -18.61 -11.03 -16.27
C ILE A 189 -19.85 -11.86 -16.56
N GLU A 190 -20.36 -12.54 -15.54
CA GLU A 190 -21.59 -13.31 -15.61
C GLU A 190 -22.80 -12.42 -15.37
N GLU A 191 -22.69 -11.50 -14.40
CA GLU A 191 -23.70 -10.48 -14.10
C GLU A 191 -23.07 -9.11 -14.07
N LEU A 192 -23.79 -8.08 -14.54
CA LEU A 192 -23.26 -6.73 -14.58
C LEU A 192 -22.99 -6.20 -13.18
N PRO A 193 -21.72 -5.85 -12.86
CA PRO A 193 -21.41 -5.25 -11.59
C PRO A 193 -22.09 -3.89 -11.47
N GLN A 194 -22.89 -3.71 -10.43
CA GLN A 194 -23.57 -2.46 -10.16
C GLN A 194 -22.97 -1.76 -8.95
N PRO A 195 -22.73 -0.44 -9.02
CA PRO A 195 -22.32 0.30 -7.84
C PRO A 195 -23.39 0.18 -6.75
N SER A 196 -22.99 -0.30 -5.58
CA SER A 196 -23.89 -0.37 -4.43
C SER A 196 -23.60 0.78 -3.49
N PHE A 197 -24.53 1.71 -3.38
CA PHE A 197 -24.47 2.82 -2.44
C PHE A 197 -25.28 2.55 -1.16
N TRP A 198 -25.64 1.27 -0.95
CA TRP A 198 -26.38 0.90 0.22
C TRP A 198 -25.54 1.04 1.48
N ARG A 199 -26.11 1.71 2.45
CA ARG A 199 -25.55 1.84 3.79
C ARG A 199 -26.58 1.30 4.77
N ALA A 200 -26.12 0.51 5.75
CA ALA A 200 -26.97 0.12 6.85
C ALA A 200 -27.56 1.36 7.52
N PRO A 201 -28.87 1.38 7.86
CA PRO A 201 -29.46 2.46 8.63
C PRO A 201 -28.61 2.70 9.88
N THR A 202 -28.34 3.96 10.15
CA THR A 202 -27.77 4.36 11.45
C THR A 202 -28.94 4.71 12.33
N ASP A 203 -29.02 4.10 13.50
CA ASP A 203 -29.99 4.46 14.54
C ASP A 203 -29.80 5.91 15.00
#